data_d5f2cbb6978910d6304f31b281506889
#
_entry.id   d5f2cbb6978910d6304f31b281506889
#
_cell.length_a   1.000
_cell.length_b   1.000
_cell.length_c   1.000
_cell.angle_alpha   90.00
_cell.angle_beta   90.00
_cell.angle_gamma   90.00
#
_symmetry.space_group_name_H-M   'P 1'
#
loop_
_entity.id
_entity.type
_entity.pdbx_description
1 polymer ?
#
loop_
_entity_poly.entity_id
_entity_poly.type
_entity_poly.pdbx_seq_one_letter_code
_entity_poly.pdbx_strand_id
1 'polypeptide(L)'
;MSLNPGHHIDYKQLRNINPQAARQAVLDYLQSTGGNISRTAKAFSINRCVVYDILKKQVSGDLSDRPRIPKHQPNKTPLEIEEKVIAAKNKTRLGPIRLSLYLSKYEQVHVPPGTIRHIIRRNRHLLTYKLPSSKRRKTKREFVDWYSAKPFEIVQIDLKHIRDKKALSNAQMIHLDTYDIPNYQWSAMDVNSRFKLIGYSREKSWTNGLCWYLWVISWLRSHGVSCQIVFTVDNGEEFGGKSWMKVKDLRKLIAGFDCRLIQNNKGHCEENAHVERSHRTDDDEFYIPRSFEFHNETELLDEAMGYIYYYNNVREHSSLDYKTPFQTLKENLPQVHDSIRFIIPVMLDKASVEIGPWGGYNVLAQYLSDHTLIKQFQLLFLKIVPVKIDRKEIIVP
;
A
#
# COMPACT_ATOMS: atom_id res chain seq x y z
N MET A 1 36.93 10.36 -49.89
CA MET A 1 36.22 11.67 -49.92
C MET A 1 37.13 12.70 -49.27
N SER A 2 37.67 13.64 -50.05
CA SER A 2 38.51 14.76 -49.58
C SER A 2 37.56 15.78 -48.94
N LEU A 3 37.63 15.91 -47.60
CA LEU A 3 36.90 16.97 -46.89
C LEU A 3 37.44 18.33 -47.29
N ASN A 4 36.56 19.20 -47.78
CA ASN A 4 36.86 20.59 -48.11
C ASN A 4 37.48 21.33 -46.90
N PRO A 5 38.50 22.18 -47.07
CA PRO A 5 39.25 22.83 -45.98
C PRO A 5 38.48 23.91 -45.19
N GLY A 6 37.17 23.97 -45.32
CA GLY A 6 36.29 24.95 -44.64
C GLY A 6 35.23 24.38 -43.68
N HIS A 7 35.06 23.08 -43.55
CA HIS A 7 34.08 22.52 -42.64
C HIS A 7 34.66 22.32 -41.22
N HIS A 8 34.19 23.13 -40.28
CA HIS A 8 34.39 22.88 -38.86
C HIS A 8 33.52 21.71 -38.40
N ILE A 9 34.11 20.61 -37.98
CA ILE A 9 33.41 19.45 -37.39
C ILE A 9 33.32 19.69 -35.91
N ASP A 10 32.11 19.78 -35.38
CA ASP A 10 31.91 19.88 -33.91
C ASP A 10 32.13 18.52 -33.22
N TYR A 11 33.33 18.32 -32.76
CA TYR A 11 33.72 17.11 -32.02
C TYR A 11 32.85 16.86 -30.78
N LYS A 12 32.37 17.91 -30.12
CA LYS A 12 31.54 17.80 -28.93
C LYS A 12 30.16 17.16 -29.26
N GLN A 13 29.58 17.55 -30.36
CA GLN A 13 28.33 16.95 -30.84
C GLN A 13 28.54 15.51 -31.28
N LEU A 14 29.58 15.20 -32.05
CA LEU A 14 29.89 13.83 -32.43
C LEU A 14 30.14 12.93 -31.24
N ARG A 15 30.88 13.40 -30.24
CA ARG A 15 31.19 12.68 -29.04
C ARG A 15 29.93 12.38 -28.19
N ASN A 16 28.94 13.27 -28.16
CA ASN A 16 27.70 13.06 -27.45
C ASN A 16 26.82 11.96 -28.08
N ILE A 17 26.95 11.74 -29.39
CA ILE A 17 26.25 10.68 -30.12
C ILE A 17 26.97 9.35 -29.95
N ASN A 18 28.25 9.30 -30.34
CA ASN A 18 29.10 8.11 -30.22
C ASN A 18 30.55 8.49 -29.91
N PRO A 19 31.00 8.32 -28.65
CA PRO A 19 32.36 8.69 -28.24
C PRO A 19 33.48 7.95 -28.97
N GLN A 20 33.28 6.68 -29.32
CA GLN A 20 34.28 5.88 -30.02
C GLN A 20 34.43 6.33 -31.49
N ALA A 21 33.31 6.46 -32.19
CA ALA A 21 33.30 6.92 -33.56
C ALA A 21 33.88 8.36 -33.73
N ALA A 22 33.59 9.24 -32.76
CA ALA A 22 34.13 10.59 -32.76
C ALA A 22 35.66 10.61 -32.62
N ARG A 23 36.22 9.74 -31.74
CA ARG A 23 37.68 9.62 -31.59
C ARG A 23 38.32 8.97 -32.80
N GLN A 24 37.67 7.96 -33.37
CA GLN A 24 38.17 7.33 -34.58
C GLN A 24 38.24 8.33 -35.72
N ALA A 25 37.23 9.19 -35.92
CA ALA A 25 37.23 10.24 -36.94
C ALA A 25 38.39 11.23 -36.76
N VAL A 26 38.75 11.58 -35.52
CA VAL A 26 39.93 12.41 -35.24
C VAL A 26 41.23 11.71 -35.63
N LEU A 27 41.35 10.39 -35.36
CA LEU A 27 42.54 9.58 -35.73
C LEU A 27 42.69 9.44 -37.25
N ASP A 28 41.58 9.15 -37.94
CA ASP A 28 41.57 9.01 -39.41
C ASP A 28 41.98 10.32 -40.10
N TYR A 29 41.47 11.45 -39.60
CA TYR A 29 41.86 12.75 -40.09
C TYR A 29 43.33 13.08 -39.77
N LEU A 30 43.81 12.74 -38.56
CA LEU A 30 45.21 12.93 -38.20
C LEU A 30 46.13 12.14 -39.14
N GLN A 31 45.77 10.93 -39.47
CA GLN A 31 46.49 10.08 -40.41
C GLN A 31 46.51 10.68 -41.83
N SER A 32 45.34 11.15 -42.31
CA SER A 32 45.20 11.79 -43.61
C SER A 32 46.00 13.10 -43.78
N THR A 33 46.28 13.80 -42.67
CA THR A 33 47.05 15.03 -42.62
C THR A 33 48.55 14.83 -42.34
N GLY A 34 49.03 13.58 -42.42
CA GLY A 34 50.47 13.24 -42.19
C GLY A 34 50.87 13.44 -40.74
N GLY A 35 49.96 13.25 -39.75
CA GLY A 35 50.23 13.39 -38.32
C GLY A 35 50.24 14.81 -37.77
N ASN A 36 49.71 15.78 -38.53
CA ASN A 36 49.70 17.20 -38.10
C ASN A 36 48.60 17.49 -37.04
N ILE A 37 49.06 17.44 -35.79
CA ILE A 37 48.18 17.61 -34.59
C ILE A 37 47.51 19.00 -34.58
N SER A 38 48.22 20.06 -34.95
CA SER A 38 47.69 21.42 -34.94
C SER A 38 46.56 21.60 -35.93
N ARG A 39 46.72 21.02 -37.14
CA ARG A 39 45.71 21.06 -38.21
C ARG A 39 44.48 20.23 -37.81
N THR A 40 44.70 19.06 -37.24
CA THR A 40 43.63 18.19 -36.76
C THR A 40 42.83 18.84 -35.62
N ALA A 41 43.50 19.42 -34.61
CA ALA A 41 42.85 20.14 -33.53
C ALA A 41 41.96 21.30 -34.02
N LYS A 42 42.46 22.05 -35.00
CA LYS A 42 41.70 23.16 -35.64
C LYS A 42 40.48 22.63 -36.42
N ALA A 43 40.61 21.55 -37.17
CA ALA A 43 39.51 20.97 -37.97
C ALA A 43 38.34 20.48 -37.09
N PHE A 44 38.60 19.91 -35.91
CA PHE A 44 37.60 19.40 -34.98
C PHE A 44 37.24 20.39 -33.87
N SER A 45 37.73 21.63 -33.90
CA SER A 45 37.50 22.68 -32.90
C SER A 45 37.84 22.21 -31.48
N ILE A 46 38.93 21.44 -31.30
CA ILE A 46 39.41 20.91 -30.02
C ILE A 46 40.81 21.42 -29.68
N ASN A 47 41.16 21.30 -28.40
CA ASN A 47 42.52 21.59 -27.94
C ASN A 47 43.48 20.44 -28.39
N ARG A 48 44.72 20.80 -28.73
CA ARG A 48 45.79 19.83 -29.05
C ARG A 48 45.95 18.74 -27.98
N CYS A 49 45.76 19.08 -26.70
CA CYS A 49 45.78 18.09 -25.59
C CYS A 49 44.76 16.97 -25.79
N VAL A 50 43.59 17.27 -26.34
CA VAL A 50 42.55 16.25 -26.61
C VAL A 50 43.02 15.30 -27.72
N VAL A 51 43.73 15.75 -28.74
CA VAL A 51 44.31 14.89 -29.78
C VAL A 51 45.36 13.96 -29.18
N TYR A 52 46.24 14.44 -28.30
CA TYR A 52 47.22 13.61 -27.59
C TYR A 52 46.56 12.57 -26.69
N ASP A 53 45.46 12.95 -26.01
CA ASP A 53 44.71 12.00 -25.16
C ASP A 53 44.02 10.90 -25.99
N ILE A 54 43.55 11.24 -27.20
CA ILE A 54 43.00 10.28 -28.16
C ILE A 54 44.11 9.32 -28.65
N LEU A 55 45.31 9.81 -28.97
CA LEU A 55 46.43 8.99 -29.33
C LEU A 55 46.86 8.04 -28.22
N LYS A 56 46.89 8.50 -26.96
CA LYS A 56 47.13 7.63 -25.81
C LYS A 56 46.09 6.50 -25.67
N LYS A 57 44.83 6.84 -25.95
CA LYS A 57 43.72 5.85 -25.94
C LYS A 57 43.85 4.84 -27.08
N GLN A 58 44.29 5.29 -28.26
CA GLN A 58 44.56 4.39 -29.38
C GLN A 58 45.63 3.35 -29.04
N VAL A 59 46.73 3.78 -28.39
CA VAL A 59 47.78 2.86 -27.93
C VAL A 59 47.24 1.83 -26.92
N SER A 60 46.27 2.19 -26.04
CA SER A 60 45.63 1.27 -25.10
C SER A 60 44.55 0.37 -25.72
N GLY A 61 44.23 0.55 -27.01
CA GLY A 61 43.22 -0.23 -27.74
C GLY A 61 41.76 0.08 -27.37
N ASP A 62 41.50 1.03 -26.45
CA ASP A 62 40.16 1.34 -25.99
C ASP A 62 39.83 2.86 -26.21
N LEU A 63 39.02 3.13 -27.20
CA LEU A 63 38.53 4.47 -27.50
C LEU A 63 37.25 4.84 -26.72
N SER A 64 36.75 3.97 -25.82
CA SER A 64 35.56 4.23 -25.06
C SER A 64 35.77 5.31 -23.98
N ASP A 65 34.66 5.82 -23.45
CA ASP A 65 34.70 6.64 -22.25
C ASP A 65 34.83 5.74 -20.99
N ARG A 66 35.78 6.07 -20.13
CA ARG A 66 35.91 5.37 -18.85
C ARG A 66 34.70 5.68 -17.98
N PRO A 67 34.18 4.68 -17.24
CA PRO A 67 33.13 4.92 -16.26
C PRO A 67 33.56 6.01 -15.27
N ARG A 68 32.68 6.98 -15.00
CA ARG A 68 32.93 8.03 -13.99
C ARG A 68 32.70 7.55 -12.56
N ILE A 69 32.67 6.24 -12.35
CA ILE A 69 32.46 5.63 -11.03
C ILE A 69 33.82 5.55 -10.32
N PRO A 70 33.96 6.05 -9.09
CA PRO A 70 35.17 5.90 -8.31
C PRO A 70 35.53 4.43 -8.13
N LYS A 71 36.81 4.07 -8.33
CA LYS A 71 37.29 2.68 -8.10
C LYS A 71 37.10 2.25 -6.64
N HIS A 72 37.17 3.17 -5.71
CA HIS A 72 36.97 2.96 -4.28
C HIS A 72 35.80 3.80 -3.79
N GLN A 73 34.85 3.15 -3.11
CA GLN A 73 33.65 3.78 -2.53
C GLN A 73 33.59 3.44 -1.03
N PRO A 74 34.32 4.18 -0.18
CA PRO A 74 34.48 3.84 1.25
C PRO A 74 33.16 3.83 2.02
N ASN A 75 32.18 4.62 1.58
CA ASN A 75 30.86 4.73 2.22
C ASN A 75 29.81 3.78 1.63
N LYS A 76 30.19 2.86 0.75
CA LYS A 76 29.26 1.87 0.24
C LYS A 76 28.94 0.85 1.31
N THR A 77 27.65 0.58 1.53
CA THR A 77 27.20 -0.44 2.48
C THR A 77 27.81 -1.81 2.13
N PRO A 78 28.31 -2.58 3.12
CA PRO A 78 28.82 -3.93 2.90
C PRO A 78 27.77 -4.83 2.24
N LEU A 79 28.23 -5.77 1.41
CA LEU A 79 27.36 -6.65 0.63
C LEU A 79 26.43 -7.48 1.53
N GLU A 80 26.95 -8.01 2.63
CA GLU A 80 26.18 -8.78 3.62
C GLU A 80 24.96 -8.02 4.18
N ILE A 81 25.14 -6.71 4.43
CA ILE A 81 24.04 -5.86 4.90
C ILE A 81 23.03 -5.61 3.77
N GLU A 82 23.50 -5.44 2.53
CA GLU A 82 22.61 -5.30 1.39
C GLU A 82 21.75 -6.54 1.16
N GLU A 83 22.34 -7.73 1.28
CA GLU A 83 21.65 -9.01 1.18
C GLU A 83 20.59 -9.18 2.27
N LYS A 84 20.92 -8.87 3.54
CA LYS A 84 19.95 -8.86 4.64
C LYS A 84 18.79 -7.91 4.37
N VAL A 85 19.07 -6.70 3.89
CA VAL A 85 18.02 -5.72 3.54
C VAL A 85 17.11 -6.25 2.43
N ILE A 86 17.65 -6.87 1.39
CA ILE A 86 16.88 -7.42 0.27
C ILE A 86 16.08 -8.64 0.71
N ALA A 87 16.67 -9.55 1.50
CA ALA A 87 15.98 -10.71 2.06
C ALA A 87 14.79 -10.28 2.95
N ALA A 88 15.04 -9.37 3.90
CA ALA A 88 13.99 -8.82 4.75
C ALA A 88 12.92 -8.08 3.93
N LYS A 89 13.31 -7.34 2.88
CA LYS A 89 12.38 -6.65 1.97
C LYS A 89 11.49 -7.63 1.20
N ASN A 90 12.04 -8.72 0.69
CA ASN A 90 11.29 -9.77 0.01
C ASN A 90 10.32 -10.50 0.95
N LYS A 91 10.75 -10.77 2.19
CA LYS A 91 9.94 -11.44 3.22
C LYS A 91 8.79 -10.57 3.71
N THR A 92 9.05 -9.29 4.01
CA THR A 92 8.10 -8.42 4.73
C THR A 92 7.39 -7.40 3.85
N ARG A 93 7.95 -7.06 2.69
CA ARG A 93 7.48 -6.00 1.78
C ARG A 93 7.37 -4.60 2.40
N LEU A 94 7.86 -4.41 3.63
CA LEU A 94 7.80 -3.15 4.36
C LEU A 94 8.51 -2.01 3.62
N GLY A 95 8.01 -0.76 3.80
CA GLY A 95 8.68 0.44 3.33
C GLY A 95 10.00 0.72 4.06
N PRO A 96 10.89 1.57 3.52
CA PRO A 96 12.24 1.78 4.07
C PRO A 96 12.29 2.14 5.55
N ILE A 97 11.33 2.91 6.05
CA ILE A 97 11.27 3.33 7.46
C ILE A 97 10.96 2.13 8.36
N ARG A 98 9.88 1.38 8.05
CA ARG A 98 9.51 0.20 8.83
C ARG A 98 10.52 -0.93 8.68
N LEU A 99 11.12 -1.07 7.50
CA LEU A 99 12.16 -2.05 7.27
C LEU A 99 13.42 -1.76 8.11
N SER A 100 13.75 -0.47 8.34
CA SER A 100 14.82 -0.07 9.26
C SER A 100 14.51 -0.52 10.69
N LEU A 101 13.28 -0.32 11.15
CA LEU A 101 12.83 -0.78 12.47
C LEU A 101 12.83 -2.31 12.57
N TYR A 102 12.33 -2.99 11.54
CA TYR A 102 12.34 -4.46 11.49
C TYR A 102 13.77 -5.02 11.59
N LEU A 103 14.70 -4.49 10.78
CA LEU A 103 16.10 -4.94 10.79
C LEU A 103 16.76 -4.69 12.15
N SER A 104 16.49 -3.56 12.78
CA SER A 104 17.00 -3.25 14.11
C SER A 104 16.45 -4.20 15.18
N LYS A 105 15.13 -4.50 15.14
CA LYS A 105 14.45 -5.31 16.16
C LYS A 105 14.72 -6.80 16.02
N TYR A 106 14.71 -7.33 14.79
CA TYR A 106 14.74 -8.78 14.55
C TYR A 106 16.06 -9.30 14.00
N GLU A 107 16.82 -8.45 13.28
CA GLU A 107 18.10 -8.85 12.69
C GLU A 107 19.30 -8.19 13.39
N GLN A 108 19.03 -7.35 14.39
CA GLN A 108 20.05 -6.61 15.15
C GLN A 108 20.98 -5.77 14.26
N VAL A 109 20.50 -5.33 13.11
CA VAL A 109 21.26 -4.53 12.13
C VAL A 109 20.60 -3.16 11.97
N HIS A 110 21.32 -2.12 12.35
CA HIS A 110 20.83 -0.74 12.19
C HIS A 110 21.21 -0.19 10.81
N VAL A 111 20.22 0.01 9.94
CA VAL A 111 20.40 0.61 8.61
C VAL A 111 19.45 1.80 8.47
N PRO A 112 19.96 3.02 8.25
CA PRO A 112 19.11 4.20 8.07
C PRO A 112 18.13 4.05 6.89
N PRO A 113 16.89 4.57 6.99
CA PRO A 113 15.87 4.44 5.94
C PRO A 113 16.32 4.97 4.56
N GLY A 114 17.16 6.03 4.55
CA GLY A 114 17.76 6.57 3.34
C GLY A 114 18.67 5.55 2.65
N THR A 115 19.53 4.90 3.41
CA THR A 115 20.44 3.84 2.92
C THR A 115 19.64 2.65 2.39
N ILE A 116 18.61 2.20 3.11
CA ILE A 116 17.70 1.13 2.65
C ILE A 116 17.06 1.49 1.31
N ARG A 117 16.61 2.73 1.14
CA ARG A 117 16.02 3.21 -0.13
C ARG A 117 17.02 3.10 -1.28
N HIS A 118 18.28 3.46 -1.05
CA HIS A 118 19.36 3.36 -2.05
C HIS A 118 19.71 1.89 -2.36
N ILE A 119 19.78 1.02 -1.36
CA ILE A 119 20.02 -0.43 -1.52
C ILE A 119 18.90 -1.03 -2.38
N ILE A 120 17.64 -0.82 -2.04
CA ILE A 120 16.49 -1.34 -2.80
C ILE A 120 16.50 -0.81 -4.24
N ARG A 121 16.85 0.46 -4.46
CA ARG A 121 16.89 1.07 -5.79
C ARG A 121 17.93 0.43 -6.70
N ARG A 122 19.17 0.18 -6.20
CA ARG A 122 20.25 -0.41 -6.99
C ARG A 122 20.10 -1.92 -7.18
N ASN A 123 19.46 -2.61 -6.21
CA ASN A 123 19.24 -4.05 -6.24
C ASN A 123 17.80 -4.41 -6.61
N ARG A 124 17.12 -3.55 -7.38
CA ARG A 124 15.71 -3.74 -7.74
C ARG A 124 15.44 -5.06 -8.49
N HIS A 125 16.42 -5.56 -9.22
CA HIS A 125 16.34 -6.81 -9.97
C HIS A 125 16.32 -8.06 -9.06
N LEU A 126 16.73 -7.95 -7.79
CA LEU A 126 16.69 -9.03 -6.80
C LEU A 126 15.37 -9.10 -6.02
N LEU A 127 14.43 -8.19 -6.28
CA LEU A 127 13.13 -8.25 -5.63
C LEU A 127 12.25 -9.30 -6.31
N THR A 128 11.57 -10.11 -5.48
CA THR A 128 10.65 -11.15 -5.93
C THR A 128 9.30 -10.62 -6.44
N TYR A 129 9.11 -9.29 -6.38
CA TYR A 129 7.86 -8.64 -6.78
C TYR A 129 8.12 -7.25 -7.40
N LYS A 130 7.14 -6.76 -8.16
CA LYS A 130 7.20 -5.45 -8.81
C LYS A 130 6.91 -4.34 -7.80
N LEU A 131 7.84 -3.40 -7.65
CA LEU A 131 7.57 -2.20 -6.85
C LEU A 131 6.50 -1.33 -7.53
N PRO A 132 5.57 -0.75 -6.74
CA PRO A 132 4.61 0.19 -7.28
C PRO A 132 5.32 1.38 -7.94
N SER A 133 4.81 1.83 -9.08
CA SER A 133 5.33 3.03 -9.74
C SER A 133 5.01 4.26 -8.89
N SER A 134 6.01 5.08 -8.57
CA SER A 134 5.77 6.36 -7.90
C SER A 134 5.05 7.31 -8.86
N LYS A 135 3.73 7.44 -8.75
CA LYS A 135 3.01 8.53 -9.42
C LYS A 135 3.41 9.85 -8.75
N ARG A 136 4.03 10.76 -9.50
CA ARG A 136 4.28 12.13 -9.02
C ARG A 136 2.94 12.76 -8.65
N ARG A 137 2.75 13.14 -7.38
CA ARG A 137 1.61 13.96 -6.95
C ARG A 137 1.70 15.32 -7.66
N LYS A 138 0.71 15.64 -8.49
CA LYS A 138 0.67 16.87 -9.29
C LYS A 138 0.08 18.09 -8.57
N THR A 139 -0.50 17.94 -7.38
CA THR A 139 -1.14 19.05 -6.66
C THR A 139 -0.89 18.98 -5.16
N LYS A 140 -0.59 20.12 -4.51
CA LYS A 140 -0.76 20.28 -3.07
C LYS A 140 -2.25 20.14 -2.77
N ARG A 141 -2.61 19.11 -2.03
CA ARG A 141 -3.99 18.90 -1.59
C ARG A 141 -4.21 19.71 -0.32
N GLU A 142 -5.34 20.39 -0.22
CA GLU A 142 -5.83 20.92 1.04
C GLU A 142 -6.05 19.74 1.99
N PHE A 143 -5.45 19.81 3.16
CA PHE A 143 -5.50 18.74 4.14
C PHE A 143 -6.70 19.01 5.04
N VAL A 144 -7.69 18.14 5.03
CA VAL A 144 -8.71 18.12 6.08
C VAL A 144 -8.04 17.58 7.33
N ASP A 145 -7.98 18.39 8.38
CA ASP A 145 -7.36 18.00 9.65
C ASP A 145 -8.32 17.11 10.44
N TRP A 146 -8.11 15.80 10.29
CA TRP A 146 -8.82 14.79 11.06
C TRP A 146 -8.13 14.47 12.40
N TYR A 147 -7.02 15.16 12.71
CA TYR A 147 -6.21 14.90 13.92
C TYR A 147 -6.89 15.31 15.22
N SER A 148 -7.89 16.20 15.17
CA SER A 148 -8.66 16.61 16.34
C SER A 148 -9.73 15.61 16.77
N ALA A 149 -10.09 14.65 15.92
CA ALA A 149 -11.10 13.64 16.23
C ALA A 149 -10.59 12.68 17.31
N LYS A 150 -11.43 12.39 18.32
CA LYS A 150 -11.16 11.35 19.31
C LYS A 150 -11.41 9.96 18.71
N PRO A 151 -10.93 8.87 19.34
CA PRO A 151 -11.16 7.54 18.86
C PRO A 151 -12.64 7.24 18.64
N PHE A 152 -12.96 6.72 17.46
CA PHE A 152 -14.29 6.37 16.97
C PHE A 152 -15.29 7.53 16.79
N GLU A 153 -14.92 8.78 17.02
CA GLU A 153 -15.77 9.90 16.63
C GLU A 153 -15.98 9.96 15.10
N ILE A 154 -14.95 9.57 14.34
CA ILE A 154 -15.03 9.48 12.87
C ILE A 154 -14.50 8.14 12.42
N VAL A 155 -15.35 7.37 11.75
CA VAL A 155 -15.03 6.07 11.18
C VAL A 155 -15.22 6.13 9.67
N GLN A 156 -14.15 5.92 8.92
CA GLN A 156 -14.18 5.80 7.46
C GLN A 156 -14.57 4.39 7.05
N ILE A 157 -15.56 4.29 6.18
CA ILE A 157 -16.00 3.01 5.60
C ILE A 157 -15.69 3.02 4.11
N ASP A 158 -15.14 1.92 3.62
CA ASP A 158 -14.87 1.73 2.20
C ASP A 158 -14.92 0.25 1.81
N LEU A 159 -15.13 0.00 0.51
CA LEU A 159 -15.18 -1.31 -0.10
C LEU A 159 -13.99 -1.51 -1.03
N LYS A 160 -13.21 -2.56 -0.78
CA LYS A 160 -12.11 -2.98 -1.63
C LYS A 160 -12.51 -4.17 -2.51
N HIS A 161 -12.24 -4.07 -3.80
CA HIS A 161 -12.24 -5.24 -4.67
C HIS A 161 -10.94 -6.03 -4.47
N ILE A 162 -11.03 -7.29 -4.02
CA ILE A 162 -9.86 -8.11 -3.71
C ILE A 162 -9.06 -8.41 -4.98
N ARG A 163 -9.75 -8.71 -6.09
CA ARG A 163 -9.13 -8.97 -7.40
C ARG A 163 -8.74 -7.67 -8.11
N ASP A 164 -7.84 -6.91 -7.49
CA ASP A 164 -7.33 -5.68 -8.12
C ASP A 164 -6.21 -6.01 -9.11
N LYS A 165 -6.48 -5.86 -10.42
CA LYS A 165 -5.51 -6.04 -11.52
C LYS A 165 -4.26 -5.17 -11.39
N LYS A 166 -4.32 -4.10 -10.58
CA LYS A 166 -3.16 -3.23 -10.33
C LYS A 166 -2.24 -3.80 -9.25
N ALA A 167 -2.76 -4.65 -8.38
CA ALA A 167 -2.05 -5.22 -7.25
C ALA A 167 -1.66 -6.68 -7.50
N LEU A 168 -2.61 -7.52 -7.92
CA LEU A 168 -2.42 -8.95 -8.11
C LEU A 168 -1.93 -9.30 -9.52
N SER A 169 -1.20 -10.39 -9.64
CA SER A 169 -0.85 -11.02 -10.90
C SER A 169 -2.04 -11.79 -11.49
N ASN A 170 -1.99 -12.07 -12.79
CA ASN A 170 -3.02 -12.89 -13.43
C ASN A 170 -3.14 -14.29 -12.80
N ALA A 171 -2.02 -14.92 -12.42
CA ALA A 171 -2.02 -16.23 -11.77
C ALA A 171 -2.74 -16.19 -10.40
N GLN A 172 -2.51 -15.14 -9.60
CA GLN A 172 -3.22 -14.95 -8.33
C GLN A 172 -4.72 -14.74 -8.54
N MET A 173 -5.11 -13.97 -9.55
CA MET A 173 -6.53 -13.76 -9.86
C MET A 173 -7.22 -15.06 -10.28
N ILE A 174 -6.57 -15.85 -11.15
CA ILE A 174 -7.08 -17.17 -11.57
C ILE A 174 -7.21 -18.10 -10.37
N HIS A 175 -6.24 -18.13 -9.47
CA HIS A 175 -6.30 -18.92 -8.25
C HIS A 175 -7.51 -18.54 -7.38
N LEU A 176 -7.68 -17.23 -7.10
CA LEU A 176 -8.82 -16.74 -6.32
C LEU A 176 -10.18 -17.07 -6.98
N ASP A 177 -10.24 -17.06 -8.32
CA ASP A 177 -11.44 -17.43 -9.06
C ASP A 177 -11.69 -18.95 -9.01
N THR A 178 -10.64 -19.76 -9.12
CA THR A 178 -10.73 -21.24 -9.08
C THR A 178 -11.30 -21.73 -7.76
N TYR A 179 -10.93 -21.09 -6.66
CA TYR A 179 -11.37 -21.46 -5.32
C TYR A 179 -12.57 -20.65 -4.81
N ASP A 180 -13.25 -19.91 -5.67
CA ASP A 180 -14.42 -19.08 -5.37
C ASP A 180 -14.23 -18.20 -4.10
N ILE A 181 -13.06 -17.59 -3.99
CA ILE A 181 -12.75 -16.69 -2.89
C ILE A 181 -13.63 -15.42 -2.99
N PRO A 182 -14.15 -14.86 -1.89
CA PRO A 182 -14.94 -13.64 -1.89
C PRO A 182 -14.34 -12.49 -2.69
N ASN A 183 -15.19 -11.69 -3.35
CA ASN A 183 -14.74 -10.61 -4.24
C ASN A 183 -14.39 -9.31 -3.50
N TYR A 184 -15.03 -9.09 -2.36
CA TYR A 184 -15.02 -7.79 -1.71
C TYR A 184 -14.60 -7.89 -0.25
N GLN A 185 -13.71 -6.99 0.15
CA GLN A 185 -13.39 -6.70 1.54
C GLN A 185 -14.06 -5.38 1.93
N TRP A 186 -14.85 -5.43 2.99
CA TRP A 186 -15.42 -4.26 3.65
C TRP A 186 -14.48 -3.82 4.76
N SER A 187 -14.20 -2.54 4.82
CA SER A 187 -13.30 -1.98 5.82
C SER A 187 -13.97 -0.84 6.57
N ALA A 188 -13.83 -0.82 7.88
CA ALA A 188 -14.13 0.33 8.71
C ALA A 188 -12.89 0.70 9.51
N MET A 189 -12.49 1.98 9.45
CA MET A 189 -11.26 2.45 10.06
C MET A 189 -11.51 3.69 10.90
N ASP A 190 -11.11 3.64 12.16
CA ASP A 190 -11.05 4.82 13.01
C ASP A 190 -10.01 5.81 12.53
N VAL A 191 -10.41 7.06 12.40
CA VAL A 191 -9.52 8.12 11.89
C VAL A 191 -8.43 8.48 12.88
N ASN A 192 -8.69 8.44 14.18
CA ASN A 192 -7.72 8.77 15.21
C ASN A 192 -6.67 7.67 15.38
N SER A 193 -7.09 6.49 15.83
CA SER A 193 -6.19 5.38 16.18
C SER A 193 -5.75 4.54 15.00
N ARG A 194 -6.38 4.66 13.81
CA ARG A 194 -6.20 3.75 12.67
C ARG A 194 -6.65 2.32 12.95
N PHE A 195 -7.38 2.10 14.05
CA PHE A 195 -7.94 0.80 14.37
C PHE A 195 -8.92 0.37 13.26
N LYS A 196 -8.75 -0.84 12.77
CA LYS A 196 -9.41 -1.31 11.56
C LYS A 196 -10.24 -2.55 11.83
N LEU A 197 -11.45 -2.56 11.28
CA LEU A 197 -12.35 -3.71 11.21
C LEU A 197 -12.48 -4.15 9.75
N ILE A 198 -12.56 -5.46 9.51
CA ILE A 198 -12.75 -6.03 8.17
C ILE A 198 -13.85 -7.07 8.15
N GLY A 199 -14.52 -7.18 7.00
CA GLY A 199 -15.50 -8.22 6.68
C GLY A 199 -15.44 -8.52 5.19
N TYR A 200 -16.15 -9.56 4.74
CA TYR A 200 -16.08 -10.04 3.38
C TYR A 200 -17.45 -10.27 2.75
N SER A 201 -17.52 -10.22 1.42
CA SER A 201 -18.69 -10.64 0.66
C SER A 201 -18.32 -11.06 -0.76
N ARG A 202 -19.20 -11.89 -1.36
CA ARG A 202 -19.14 -12.20 -2.79
C ARG A 202 -19.79 -11.09 -3.61
N GLU A 203 -20.81 -10.46 -3.06
CA GLU A 203 -21.60 -9.45 -3.75
C GLU A 203 -21.40 -8.05 -3.17
N LYS A 204 -21.32 -7.08 -4.06
CA LYS A 204 -21.38 -5.66 -3.76
C LYS A 204 -22.84 -5.22 -3.74
N SER A 205 -23.53 -5.44 -2.62
CA SER A 205 -24.94 -5.15 -2.48
C SER A 205 -25.24 -4.14 -1.38
N TRP A 206 -26.37 -3.44 -1.53
CA TRP A 206 -26.90 -2.55 -0.47
C TRP A 206 -27.20 -3.31 0.83
N THR A 207 -27.69 -4.55 0.73
CA THR A 207 -28.00 -5.37 1.90
C THR A 207 -26.71 -5.71 2.68
N ASN A 208 -25.64 -6.09 1.97
CA ASN A 208 -24.33 -6.31 2.60
C ASN A 208 -23.78 -5.04 3.24
N GLY A 209 -23.97 -3.88 2.59
CA GLY A 209 -23.59 -2.59 3.17
C GLY A 209 -24.33 -2.31 4.47
N LEU A 210 -25.64 -2.56 4.52
CA LEU A 210 -26.43 -2.42 5.73
C LEU A 210 -25.96 -3.37 6.84
N CYS A 211 -25.73 -4.65 6.51
CA CYS A 211 -25.19 -5.64 7.45
C CYS A 211 -23.82 -5.20 8.00
N TRP A 212 -22.98 -4.60 7.15
CA TRP A 212 -21.68 -4.10 7.57
C TRP A 212 -21.80 -2.98 8.61
N TYR A 213 -22.65 -1.96 8.39
CA TYR A 213 -22.90 -0.92 9.39
C TYR A 213 -23.37 -1.49 10.72
N LEU A 214 -24.35 -2.40 10.67
CA LEU A 214 -24.89 -3.00 11.88
C LEU A 214 -23.86 -3.83 12.65
N TRP A 215 -23.02 -4.58 11.92
CA TRP A 215 -21.94 -5.34 12.52
C TRP A 215 -20.91 -4.43 13.19
N VAL A 216 -20.43 -3.39 12.48
CA VAL A 216 -19.48 -2.42 13.04
C VAL A 216 -20.03 -1.73 14.27
N ILE A 217 -21.27 -1.23 14.22
CA ILE A 217 -21.92 -0.59 15.37
C ILE A 217 -22.01 -1.57 16.54
N SER A 218 -22.50 -2.77 16.30
CA SER A 218 -22.62 -3.80 17.34
C SER A 218 -21.28 -4.14 17.97
N TRP A 219 -20.24 -4.30 17.16
CA TRP A 219 -18.89 -4.56 17.64
C TRP A 219 -18.38 -3.44 18.53
N LEU A 220 -18.44 -2.20 18.06
CA LEU A 220 -17.96 -1.04 18.83
C LEU A 220 -18.74 -0.84 20.13
N ARG A 221 -20.08 -0.90 20.08
CA ARG A 221 -20.93 -0.70 21.25
C ARG A 221 -20.72 -1.79 22.33
N SER A 222 -20.56 -3.03 21.92
CA SER A 222 -20.32 -4.12 22.88
C SER A 222 -18.96 -4.07 23.55
N HIS A 223 -18.01 -3.34 22.97
CA HIS A 223 -16.68 -3.17 23.55
C HIS A 223 -16.50 -1.82 24.26
N GLY A 224 -17.59 -1.12 24.57
CA GLY A 224 -17.56 0.08 25.41
C GLY A 224 -17.34 1.41 24.68
N VAL A 225 -17.43 1.42 23.33
CA VAL A 225 -17.42 2.67 22.57
C VAL A 225 -18.79 3.33 22.70
N SER A 226 -18.90 4.39 23.49
CA SER A 226 -20.16 5.08 23.81
C SER A 226 -20.33 6.47 23.13
N CYS A 227 -19.28 7.01 22.52
CA CYS A 227 -19.33 8.30 21.83
C CYS A 227 -20.26 8.26 20.61
N GLN A 228 -20.72 9.43 20.16
CA GLN A 228 -21.37 9.54 18.86
C GLN A 228 -20.38 9.16 17.74
N ILE A 229 -20.79 8.26 16.83
CA ILE A 229 -19.97 7.81 15.71
C ILE A 229 -20.45 8.49 14.43
N VAL A 230 -19.53 9.13 13.72
CA VAL A 230 -19.77 9.69 12.38
C VAL A 230 -19.13 8.78 11.34
N PHE A 231 -19.94 8.04 10.58
CA PHE A 231 -19.46 7.27 9.45
C PHE A 231 -19.28 8.16 8.24
N THR A 232 -18.08 8.12 7.63
CA THR A 232 -17.82 8.77 6.34
C THR A 232 -17.64 7.71 5.26
N VAL A 233 -18.30 7.90 4.13
CA VAL A 233 -18.33 6.93 3.02
C VAL A 233 -18.29 7.63 1.68
N ASP A 234 -17.89 6.90 0.67
CA ASP A 234 -18.05 7.33 -0.71
C ASP A 234 -19.52 7.25 -1.17
N ASN A 235 -19.78 7.62 -2.45
CA ASN A 235 -21.11 7.55 -3.03
C ASN A 235 -21.38 6.22 -3.75
N GLY A 236 -20.81 5.11 -3.26
CA GLY A 236 -21.02 3.78 -3.79
C GLY A 236 -22.46 3.29 -3.62
N GLU A 237 -22.95 2.48 -4.57
CA GLU A 237 -24.34 1.96 -4.52
C GLU A 237 -24.57 1.06 -3.30
N GLU A 238 -23.53 0.40 -2.80
CA GLU A 238 -23.51 -0.40 -1.57
C GLU A 238 -23.73 0.44 -0.31
N PHE A 239 -23.46 1.74 -0.38
CA PHE A 239 -23.66 2.70 0.72
C PHE A 239 -24.88 3.61 0.49
N GLY A 240 -25.76 3.22 -0.44
CA GLY A 240 -26.97 3.95 -0.79
C GLY A 240 -26.86 4.78 -2.07
N GLY A 241 -25.65 4.98 -2.60
CA GLY A 241 -25.41 5.64 -3.86
C GLY A 241 -26.05 7.02 -3.96
N LYS A 242 -26.69 7.28 -5.09
CA LYS A 242 -27.45 8.51 -5.34
C LYS A 242 -28.90 8.45 -4.85
N SER A 243 -29.34 7.31 -4.29
CA SER A 243 -30.70 7.14 -3.80
C SER A 243 -30.86 7.84 -2.46
N TRP A 244 -31.44 9.02 -2.47
CA TRP A 244 -31.73 9.77 -1.24
C TRP A 244 -32.63 8.99 -0.26
N MET A 245 -33.50 8.12 -0.76
CA MET A 245 -34.34 7.26 0.09
C MET A 245 -33.49 6.26 0.88
N LYS A 246 -32.66 5.49 0.19
CA LYS A 246 -31.75 4.53 0.86
C LYS A 246 -30.88 5.22 1.90
N VAL A 247 -30.27 6.36 1.55
CA VAL A 247 -29.42 7.14 2.46
C VAL A 247 -30.23 7.68 3.64
N LYS A 248 -31.47 8.16 3.42
CA LYS A 248 -32.36 8.62 4.48
C LYS A 248 -32.72 7.49 5.43
N ASP A 249 -33.07 6.33 4.90
CA ASP A 249 -33.44 5.16 5.70
C ASP A 249 -32.27 4.66 6.53
N LEU A 250 -31.06 4.58 5.94
CA LEU A 250 -29.84 4.25 6.67
C LEU A 250 -29.57 5.25 7.79
N ARG A 251 -29.65 6.57 7.50
CA ARG A 251 -29.47 7.62 8.52
C ARG A 251 -30.47 7.48 9.67
N LYS A 252 -31.73 7.19 9.36
CA LYS A 252 -32.75 6.95 10.38
C LYS A 252 -32.45 5.73 11.22
N LEU A 253 -32.00 4.64 10.59
CA LEU A 253 -31.66 3.41 11.27
C LEU A 253 -30.49 3.60 12.25
N ILE A 254 -29.36 4.12 11.76
CA ILE A 254 -28.15 4.26 12.58
C ILE A 254 -28.26 5.38 13.63
N ALA A 255 -29.16 6.35 13.45
CA ALA A 255 -29.43 7.38 14.47
C ALA A 255 -29.92 6.79 15.79
N GLY A 256 -30.63 5.64 15.76
CA GLY A 256 -31.04 4.92 16.95
C GLY A 256 -29.86 4.38 17.81
N PHE A 257 -28.67 4.32 17.23
CA PHE A 257 -27.43 3.90 17.89
C PHE A 257 -26.47 5.06 18.17
N ASP A 258 -26.96 6.30 18.15
CA ASP A 258 -26.14 7.52 18.24
C ASP A 258 -25.03 7.55 17.16
N CYS A 259 -25.41 7.18 15.93
CA CYS A 259 -24.53 7.21 14.77
C CYS A 259 -25.06 8.15 13.69
N ARG A 260 -24.14 8.75 12.93
CA ARG A 260 -24.44 9.65 11.80
C ARG A 260 -23.73 9.18 10.55
N LEU A 261 -24.30 9.47 9.38
CA LEU A 261 -23.72 9.17 8.07
C LEU A 261 -23.46 10.46 7.30
N ILE A 262 -22.22 10.63 6.86
CA ILE A 262 -21.79 11.68 5.94
C ILE A 262 -21.29 11.01 4.67
N GLN A 263 -21.91 11.36 3.53
CA GLN A 263 -21.38 10.96 2.23
C GLN A 263 -20.36 11.98 1.77
N ASN A 264 -19.21 11.50 1.32
CA ASN A 264 -18.12 12.33 0.82
C ASN A 264 -18.54 13.11 -0.42
N ASN A 265 -17.97 14.29 -0.58
CA ASN A 265 -18.23 15.12 -1.75
C ASN A 265 -17.70 14.44 -3.02
N LYS A 266 -18.44 14.56 -4.11
CA LYS A 266 -18.06 13.92 -5.38
C LYS A 266 -16.73 14.47 -5.88
N GLY A 267 -15.75 13.57 -6.09
CA GLY A 267 -14.40 13.92 -6.55
C GLY A 267 -13.42 14.26 -5.44
N HIS A 268 -13.83 14.21 -4.17
CA HIS A 268 -13.00 14.45 -2.99
C HIS A 268 -12.56 13.12 -2.33
N CYS A 269 -11.73 12.36 -3.03
CA CYS A 269 -11.19 11.09 -2.51
C CYS A 269 -10.32 11.28 -1.24
N GLU A 270 -9.81 12.48 -0.99
CA GLU A 270 -9.08 12.82 0.23
C GLU A 270 -9.91 12.66 1.51
N GLU A 271 -11.24 12.78 1.40
CA GLU A 271 -12.15 12.61 2.54
C GLU A 271 -12.23 11.16 3.05
N ASN A 272 -11.77 10.17 2.25
CA ASN A 272 -11.70 8.76 2.63
C ASN A 272 -10.25 8.21 2.59
N ALA A 273 -9.27 9.11 2.63
CA ALA A 273 -7.87 8.79 2.35
C ALA A 273 -7.24 7.78 3.31
N HIS A 274 -7.70 7.69 4.56
CA HIS A 274 -7.11 6.78 5.55
C HIS A 274 -7.47 5.33 5.25
N VAL A 275 -8.75 5.04 5.02
CA VAL A 275 -9.21 3.69 4.67
C VAL A 275 -8.71 3.27 3.30
N GLU A 276 -8.76 4.16 2.28
CA GLU A 276 -8.17 3.88 0.96
C GLU A 276 -6.67 3.56 1.03
N ARG A 277 -5.94 4.30 1.87
CA ARG A 277 -4.52 4.02 2.10
C ARG A 277 -4.32 2.65 2.74
N SER A 278 -5.21 2.23 3.64
CA SER A 278 -5.13 0.93 4.28
C SER A 278 -5.34 -0.21 3.30
N HIS A 279 -6.21 -0.03 2.29
CA HIS A 279 -6.41 -1.03 1.23
C HIS A 279 -5.13 -1.34 0.45
N ARG A 280 -4.28 -0.33 0.25
CA ARG A 280 -2.96 -0.55 -0.34
C ARG A 280 -2.04 -1.34 0.58
N THR A 281 -2.15 -1.11 1.90
CA THR A 281 -1.42 -1.91 2.89
C THR A 281 -1.90 -3.36 2.87
N ASP A 282 -3.23 -3.58 2.73
CA ASP A 282 -3.80 -4.91 2.59
C ASP A 282 -3.27 -5.64 1.35
N ASP A 283 -3.16 -4.93 0.21
CA ASP A 283 -2.53 -5.52 -0.97
C ASP A 283 -1.08 -5.91 -0.74
N ASP A 284 -0.30 -4.97 -0.19
CA ASP A 284 1.15 -5.15 -0.06
C ASP A 284 1.52 -6.19 1.03
N GLU A 285 0.73 -6.28 2.11
CA GLU A 285 1.10 -7.04 3.30
C GLU A 285 0.25 -8.30 3.51
N PHE A 286 -0.91 -8.44 2.83
CA PHE A 286 -1.81 -9.58 2.97
C PHE A 286 -2.12 -10.27 1.63
N TYR A 287 -2.82 -9.60 0.69
CA TYR A 287 -3.29 -10.30 -0.52
C TYR A 287 -2.15 -10.74 -1.44
N ILE A 288 -1.19 -9.88 -1.76
CA ILE A 288 -0.09 -10.25 -2.65
C ILE A 288 0.76 -11.40 -2.09
N PRO A 289 1.14 -11.42 -0.79
CA PRO A 289 1.94 -12.53 -0.25
C PRO A 289 1.16 -13.83 -0.04
N ARG A 290 -0.18 -13.77 0.22
CA ARG A 290 -0.93 -14.93 0.70
C ARG A 290 -2.06 -15.41 -0.19
N SER A 291 -2.33 -14.77 -1.33
CA SER A 291 -3.45 -15.13 -2.20
C SER A 291 -3.44 -16.58 -2.66
N PHE A 292 -2.28 -17.23 -2.80
CA PHE A 292 -2.17 -18.64 -3.14
C PHE A 292 -2.45 -19.60 -1.95
N GLU A 293 -2.58 -19.10 -0.75
CA GLU A 293 -2.88 -19.88 0.45
C GLU A 293 -4.40 -20.05 0.66
N PHE A 294 -5.22 -19.30 -0.10
CA PHE A 294 -6.67 -19.33 0.05
C PHE A 294 -7.29 -20.37 -0.91
N HIS A 295 -7.73 -21.52 -0.37
CA HIS A 295 -8.39 -22.56 -1.13
C HIS A 295 -9.89 -22.67 -0.82
N ASN A 296 -10.38 -21.93 0.15
CA ASN A 296 -11.79 -21.82 0.51
C ASN A 296 -12.03 -20.56 1.37
N GLU A 297 -13.31 -20.30 1.64
CA GLU A 297 -13.73 -19.15 2.46
C GLU A 297 -13.18 -19.20 3.88
N THR A 298 -13.13 -20.39 4.50
CA THR A 298 -12.66 -20.57 5.88
C THR A 298 -11.17 -20.20 5.99
N GLU A 299 -10.34 -20.67 5.09
CA GLU A 299 -8.92 -20.33 5.07
C GLU A 299 -8.69 -18.83 4.86
N LEU A 300 -9.47 -18.19 3.97
CA LEU A 300 -9.41 -16.72 3.85
C LEU A 300 -9.76 -16.04 5.18
N LEU A 301 -10.81 -16.46 5.87
CA LEU A 301 -11.25 -15.83 7.13
C LEU A 301 -10.24 -16.06 8.26
N ASP A 302 -9.64 -17.24 8.35
CA ASP A 302 -8.61 -17.57 9.35
C ASP A 302 -7.35 -16.72 9.13
N GLU A 303 -6.87 -16.64 7.89
CA GLU A 303 -5.73 -15.80 7.53
C GLU A 303 -6.04 -14.30 7.71
N ALA A 304 -7.25 -13.87 7.38
CA ALA A 304 -7.70 -12.50 7.59
C ALA A 304 -7.82 -12.14 9.07
N MET A 305 -8.21 -13.08 9.93
CA MET A 305 -8.23 -12.89 11.39
C MET A 305 -6.81 -12.69 11.92
N GLY A 306 -5.86 -13.50 11.49
CA GLY A 306 -4.45 -13.32 11.82
C GLY A 306 -3.89 -11.99 11.31
N TYR A 307 -4.22 -11.62 10.05
CA TYR A 307 -3.78 -10.36 9.46
C TYR A 307 -4.35 -9.13 10.18
N ILE A 308 -5.65 -9.11 10.50
CA ILE A 308 -6.25 -7.95 11.18
C ILE A 308 -5.75 -7.83 12.62
N TYR A 309 -5.47 -8.97 13.28
CA TYR A 309 -4.79 -8.95 14.57
C TYR A 309 -3.39 -8.34 14.46
N TYR A 310 -2.58 -8.78 13.50
CA TYR A 310 -1.27 -8.20 13.21
C TYR A 310 -1.38 -6.69 12.91
N TYR A 311 -2.31 -6.29 12.05
CA TYR A 311 -2.51 -4.90 11.66
C TYR A 311 -2.77 -3.99 12.87
N ASN A 312 -3.66 -4.40 13.76
CA ASN A 312 -4.08 -3.59 14.90
C ASN A 312 -3.14 -3.68 16.11
N ASN A 313 -2.46 -4.81 16.34
CA ASN A 313 -1.75 -5.04 17.60
C ASN A 313 -0.22 -5.12 17.46
N VAL A 314 0.30 -5.41 16.27
CA VAL A 314 1.74 -5.65 16.07
C VAL A 314 2.34 -4.64 15.10
N ARG A 315 1.58 -4.25 14.08
CA ARG A 315 2.04 -3.37 13.02
C ARG A 315 2.18 -1.93 13.52
N GLU A 316 3.40 -1.42 13.55
CA GLU A 316 3.70 -0.04 13.88
C GLU A 316 3.33 0.92 12.73
N HIS A 317 2.71 2.06 13.03
CA HIS A 317 2.27 3.06 12.07
C HIS A 317 3.05 4.36 12.22
N SER A 318 3.70 4.81 11.18
CA SER A 318 4.46 6.08 11.19
C SER A 318 3.60 7.31 11.48
N SER A 319 2.30 7.25 11.16
CA SER A 319 1.35 8.32 11.47
C SER A 319 0.86 8.32 12.92
N LEU A 320 1.26 7.32 13.70
CA LEU A 320 0.95 7.14 15.12
C LEU A 320 2.24 7.11 15.95
N ASP A 321 3.28 7.81 15.52
CA ASP A 321 4.58 7.83 16.18
C ASP A 321 5.15 6.42 16.44
N TYR A 322 4.94 5.52 15.45
CA TYR A 322 5.34 4.11 15.51
C TYR A 322 4.64 3.27 16.57
N LYS A 323 3.52 3.75 17.11
CA LYS A 323 2.62 2.93 17.92
C LYS A 323 1.74 2.05 17.03
N THR A 324 1.20 1.00 17.63
CA THR A 324 0.15 0.20 17.00
C THR A 324 -1.21 0.91 17.09
N PRO A 325 -2.17 0.61 16.22
CA PRO A 325 -3.53 1.12 16.34
C PRO A 325 -4.15 0.85 17.71
N PHE A 326 -3.95 -0.34 18.26
CA PHE A 326 -4.51 -0.70 19.57
C PHE A 326 -3.84 0.05 20.72
N GLN A 327 -2.52 0.27 20.69
CA GLN A 327 -1.84 1.10 21.70
C GLN A 327 -2.39 2.53 21.70
N THR A 328 -2.51 3.15 20.51
CA THR A 328 -3.07 4.49 20.36
C THR A 328 -4.52 4.55 20.81
N LEU A 329 -5.33 3.52 20.50
CA LEU A 329 -6.70 3.41 20.94
C LEU A 329 -6.79 3.38 22.48
N LYS A 330 -5.99 2.55 23.14
CA LYS A 330 -6.01 2.40 24.61
C LYS A 330 -5.51 3.65 25.33
N GLU A 331 -4.54 4.35 24.78
CA GLU A 331 -4.08 5.63 25.35
C GLU A 331 -5.16 6.71 25.30
N ASN A 332 -5.91 6.79 24.19
CA ASN A 332 -6.89 7.86 23.99
C ASN A 332 -8.32 7.48 24.43
N LEU A 333 -8.60 6.20 24.62
CA LEU A 333 -9.90 5.67 25.04
C LEU A 333 -9.71 4.46 25.99
N PRO A 334 -9.18 4.65 27.20
CA PRO A 334 -8.76 3.58 28.09
C PRO A 334 -9.92 2.67 28.56
N GLN A 335 -11.16 3.16 28.57
CA GLN A 335 -12.36 2.41 28.97
C GLN A 335 -12.82 1.36 27.94
N VAL A 336 -12.29 1.37 26.73
CA VAL A 336 -12.62 0.34 25.73
C VAL A 336 -12.11 -1.01 26.21
N HIS A 337 -12.97 -2.03 26.08
CA HIS A 337 -12.64 -3.39 26.50
C HIS A 337 -11.51 -3.98 25.63
N ASP A 338 -10.56 -4.67 26.26
CA ASP A 338 -9.38 -5.21 25.57
C ASP A 338 -9.72 -6.25 24.49
N SER A 339 -10.86 -6.94 24.63
CA SER A 339 -11.32 -7.91 23.62
C SER A 339 -11.69 -7.30 22.28
N ILE A 340 -11.81 -5.98 22.16
CA ILE A 340 -12.06 -5.29 20.88
C ILE A 340 -11.01 -5.67 19.80
N ARG A 341 -9.80 -5.99 20.24
CA ARG A 341 -8.69 -6.37 19.36
C ARG A 341 -8.80 -7.74 18.70
N PHE A 342 -9.66 -8.62 19.21
CA PHE A 342 -9.85 -9.97 18.68
C PHE A 342 -10.99 -9.99 17.66
N ILE A 343 -10.76 -9.33 16.54
CA ILE A 343 -11.75 -9.17 15.48
C ILE A 343 -11.91 -10.48 14.74
N ILE A 344 -13.15 -10.93 14.60
CA ILE A 344 -13.52 -12.08 13.78
C ILE A 344 -14.12 -11.53 12.48
N PRO A 345 -13.45 -11.67 11.34
CA PRO A 345 -13.99 -11.25 10.05
C PRO A 345 -15.30 -11.98 9.74
N VAL A 346 -16.27 -11.26 9.19
CA VAL A 346 -17.63 -11.77 8.94
C VAL A 346 -17.90 -11.92 7.44
N MET A 347 -18.63 -12.98 7.05
CA MET A 347 -19.21 -13.14 5.71
C MET A 347 -20.59 -12.49 5.65
N LEU A 348 -20.68 -11.34 5.00
CA LEU A 348 -21.90 -10.53 4.98
C LEU A 348 -23.02 -11.16 4.16
N ASP A 349 -22.71 -11.92 3.11
CA ASP A 349 -23.72 -12.62 2.32
C ASP A 349 -24.55 -13.60 3.19
N LYS A 350 -23.90 -14.30 4.13
CA LYS A 350 -24.56 -15.19 5.07
C LYS A 350 -25.42 -14.42 6.08
N ALA A 351 -24.89 -13.32 6.61
CA ALA A 351 -25.64 -12.44 7.51
C ALA A 351 -26.87 -11.83 6.82
N SER A 352 -26.76 -11.47 5.53
CA SER A 352 -27.86 -10.87 4.78
C SER A 352 -29.01 -11.84 4.52
N VAL A 353 -28.74 -13.14 4.38
CA VAL A 353 -29.78 -14.18 4.24
C VAL A 353 -30.57 -14.34 5.54
N GLU A 354 -29.90 -14.30 6.66
CA GLU A 354 -30.55 -14.40 7.99
C GLU A 354 -31.39 -13.16 8.33
N ILE A 355 -30.97 -11.98 7.88
CA ILE A 355 -31.67 -10.71 8.08
C ILE A 355 -32.83 -10.53 7.09
N GLY A 356 -32.69 -11.03 5.84
CA GLY A 356 -33.65 -10.85 4.77
C GLY A 356 -35.07 -11.38 5.04
N PRO A 357 -35.28 -12.53 5.72
CA PRO A 357 -36.60 -13.05 6.03
C PRO A 357 -37.41 -12.22 7.04
N TRP A 358 -36.76 -11.36 7.81
CA TRP A 358 -37.41 -10.53 8.83
C TRP A 358 -38.09 -9.28 8.31
N GLY A 359 -38.25 -9.18 6.98
CA GLY A 359 -39.27 -8.38 6.34
C GLY A 359 -39.16 -6.87 6.46
N GLY A 360 -38.05 -6.31 6.01
CA GLY A 360 -37.97 -4.90 5.69
C GLY A 360 -37.50 -3.98 6.82
N TYR A 361 -37.01 -2.82 6.41
CA TYR A 361 -36.39 -1.78 7.22
C TYR A 361 -37.12 -1.37 8.50
N ASN A 362 -38.45 -1.40 8.51
CA ASN A 362 -39.23 -0.93 9.66
C ASN A 362 -39.18 -1.88 10.84
N VAL A 363 -39.17 -3.18 10.58
CA VAL A 363 -39.08 -4.20 11.65
C VAL A 363 -37.67 -4.21 12.23
N LEU A 364 -36.66 -4.10 11.37
CA LEU A 364 -35.25 -4.03 11.81
C LEU A 364 -35.00 -2.75 12.63
N ALA A 365 -35.52 -1.58 12.20
CA ALA A 365 -35.38 -0.33 12.94
C ALA A 365 -36.09 -0.34 14.29
N GLN A 366 -37.24 -1.00 14.39
CA GLN A 366 -38.00 -1.14 15.63
C GLN A 366 -37.32 -2.13 16.58
N TYR A 367 -36.76 -3.19 16.04
CA TYR A 367 -35.99 -4.20 16.74
C TYR A 367 -34.65 -3.65 17.27
N LEU A 368 -33.96 -2.80 16.53
CA LEU A 368 -32.65 -2.26 16.88
C LEU A 368 -32.70 -1.07 17.85
N SER A 369 -33.89 -0.54 18.16
CA SER A 369 -34.07 0.47 19.22
C SER A 369 -33.99 -0.12 20.64
N ASP A 370 -33.99 -1.43 20.79
CA ASP A 370 -33.89 -2.12 22.07
C ASP A 370 -32.47 -2.65 22.32
N HIS A 371 -31.79 -2.11 23.34
CA HIS A 371 -30.41 -2.46 23.69
C HIS A 371 -30.16 -3.96 23.96
N THR A 372 -31.20 -4.73 24.28
CA THR A 372 -31.12 -6.20 24.46
C THR A 372 -30.76 -6.91 23.15
N LEU A 373 -31.04 -6.32 22.01
CA LEU A 373 -30.87 -6.92 20.70
C LEU A 373 -29.47 -6.78 20.11
N ILE A 374 -28.67 -5.81 20.55
CA ILE A 374 -27.28 -5.73 20.17
C ILE A 374 -26.55 -7.04 20.56
N LYS A 375 -26.85 -7.58 21.74
CA LYS A 375 -26.31 -8.88 22.19
C LYS A 375 -26.84 -10.05 21.36
N GLN A 376 -28.09 -10.03 20.94
CA GLN A 376 -28.66 -11.07 20.08
C GLN A 376 -28.13 -10.99 18.65
N PHE A 377 -27.90 -9.80 18.11
CA PHE A 377 -27.24 -9.61 16.84
C PHE A 377 -25.78 -10.13 16.86
N GLN A 378 -25.04 -9.87 17.93
CA GLN A 378 -23.71 -10.44 18.10
C GLN A 378 -23.72 -11.95 18.12
N LEU A 379 -24.70 -12.56 18.82
CA LEU A 379 -24.87 -14.01 18.85
C LEU A 379 -25.24 -14.56 17.46
N LEU A 380 -26.02 -13.82 16.68
CA LEU A 380 -26.35 -14.18 15.30
C LEU A 380 -25.10 -14.17 14.41
N PHE A 381 -24.32 -13.10 14.45
CA PHE A 381 -23.07 -13.02 13.68
C PHE A 381 -22.04 -14.07 14.11
N LEU A 382 -21.94 -14.38 15.41
CA LEU A 382 -21.07 -15.44 15.92
C LEU A 382 -21.53 -16.86 15.52
N LYS A 383 -22.86 -17.07 15.31
CA LYS A 383 -23.38 -18.34 14.77
C LYS A 383 -23.12 -18.53 13.28
N ILE A 384 -22.99 -17.44 12.53
CA ILE A 384 -22.77 -17.43 11.08
C ILE A 384 -21.28 -17.64 10.73
N VAL A 385 -20.39 -17.37 11.68
CA VAL A 385 -18.95 -17.59 11.50
C VAL A 385 -18.60 -19.03 11.93
N PRO A 386 -18.16 -19.93 11.05
CA PRO A 386 -17.86 -21.31 11.38
C PRO A 386 -16.49 -21.47 12.08
N VAL A 387 -16.11 -20.54 12.93
CA VAL A 387 -14.82 -20.59 13.63
C VAL A 387 -15.00 -21.33 14.94
N LYS A 388 -14.52 -22.56 15.03
CA LYS A 388 -14.20 -23.20 16.30
C LYS A 388 -13.00 -22.48 16.90
N ILE A 389 -13.25 -21.49 17.74
CA ILE A 389 -12.19 -20.85 18.53
C ILE A 389 -11.82 -21.85 19.63
N ASP A 390 -10.81 -22.64 19.38
CA ASP A 390 -10.15 -23.39 20.46
C ASP A 390 -9.28 -22.40 21.24
N ARG A 391 -9.78 -21.96 22.38
CA ARG A 391 -9.16 -20.90 23.22
C ARG A 391 -7.79 -21.29 23.78
N LYS A 392 -7.28 -22.48 23.47
CA LYS A 392 -6.02 -23.00 24.00
C LYS A 392 -4.80 -22.79 23.12
N GLU A 393 -4.95 -22.32 21.88
CA GLU A 393 -3.83 -22.22 20.92
C GLU A 393 -3.55 -20.82 20.39
N ILE A 394 -3.91 -19.75 21.08
CA ILE A 394 -3.34 -18.44 20.79
C ILE A 394 -1.98 -18.35 21.50
N ILE A 395 -1.06 -19.16 21.06
CA ILE A 395 0.37 -18.96 21.32
C ILE A 395 0.87 -18.05 20.18
N VAL A 396 1.14 -16.82 20.55
CA VAL A 396 1.81 -15.84 19.70
C VAL A 396 3.21 -16.35 19.42
N PRO A 397 3.65 -16.46 18.15
CA PRO A 397 5.05 -16.69 17.83
C PRO A 397 5.89 -15.46 18.11
#